data_be0827c1916ca05451f5e1789d19a9f8
#
_entry.id   be0827c1916ca05451f5e1789d19a9f8
#
_cell.length_a   1.000
_cell.length_b   1.000
_cell.length_c   1.000
_cell.angle_alpha   90.00
_cell.angle_beta   90.00
_cell.angle_gamma   90.00
#
_symmetry.space_group_name_H-M   'P 1'
#
loop_
_entity.id
_entity.type
_entity.pdbx_description
1 polymer ?
#
loop_
_entity_poly.entity_id
_entity_poly.type
_entity_poly.pdbx_seq_one_letter_code
_entity_poly.pdbx_strand_id
1 'polypeptide(L)'
;MKNFLFILFIILIFVSCSKEKEELTPLNAPRKYGETMGRAMKKAKAMDDILYLKNKINTFQIQEGRYPNSLNELVEKGYIEKLPEAPEGMKFVYDPKTGNVEVK
;
A
#
# COMPACT_ATOMS: atom_id res chain seq x y z
N MET A 1 -42.61 19.58 -25.12
CA MET A 1 -41.42 20.06 -25.84
C MET A 1 -40.32 20.58 -24.95
N LYS A 2 -40.62 21.31 -23.91
CA LYS A 2 -39.60 21.78 -22.97
C LYS A 2 -38.91 20.64 -22.19
N ASN A 3 -39.64 19.60 -21.89
CA ASN A 3 -39.09 18.45 -21.16
C ASN A 3 -38.18 17.58 -22.02
N PHE A 4 -38.44 17.57 -23.34
CA PHE A 4 -37.61 16.80 -24.27
C PHE A 4 -36.19 17.39 -24.42
N LEU A 5 -36.12 18.72 -24.48
CA LEU A 5 -34.84 19.42 -24.52
C LEU A 5 -34.02 19.24 -23.25
N PHE A 6 -34.70 19.19 -22.13
CA PHE A 6 -34.08 18.98 -20.83
C PHE A 6 -33.48 17.58 -20.72
N ILE A 7 -34.22 16.58 -21.17
CA ILE A 7 -33.74 15.19 -21.19
C ILE A 7 -32.54 15.02 -22.13
N LEU A 8 -32.59 15.69 -23.28
CA LEU A 8 -31.49 15.69 -24.24
C LEU A 8 -30.23 16.33 -23.66
N PHE A 9 -30.39 17.38 -22.87
CA PHE A 9 -29.29 18.06 -22.21
C PHE A 9 -28.65 17.18 -21.13
N ILE A 10 -29.46 16.47 -20.37
CA ILE A 10 -29.00 15.53 -19.35
C ILE A 10 -28.26 14.36 -19.98
N ILE A 11 -28.74 13.85 -21.09
CA ILE A 11 -28.09 12.76 -21.82
C ILE A 11 -26.71 13.19 -22.35
N LEU A 12 -26.59 14.44 -22.80
CA LEU A 12 -25.31 14.99 -23.25
C LEU A 12 -24.29 15.09 -22.11
N ILE A 13 -24.74 15.43 -20.93
CA ILE A 13 -23.86 15.49 -19.75
C ILE A 13 -23.38 14.09 -19.37
N PHE A 14 -24.24 13.08 -19.45
CA PHE A 14 -23.85 11.70 -19.17
C PHE A 14 -22.87 11.16 -20.20
N VAL A 15 -23.02 11.49 -21.45
CA VAL A 15 -22.09 11.09 -22.50
C VAL A 15 -20.73 11.74 -22.31
N SER A 16 -20.71 12.98 -21.82
CA SER A 16 -19.46 13.69 -21.52
C SER A 16 -18.68 13.03 -20.39
N CYS A 17 -19.37 12.54 -19.35
CA CYS A 17 -18.72 11.84 -18.24
C CYS A 17 -18.15 10.48 -18.63
N SER A 18 -18.78 9.78 -19.59
CA SER A 18 -18.27 8.48 -20.02
C SER A 18 -17.03 8.57 -20.90
N LYS A 19 -16.78 9.72 -21.53
CA LYS A 19 -15.57 9.93 -22.31
C LYS A 19 -14.31 10.05 -21.46
N GLU A 20 -14.41 10.55 -20.26
CA GLU A 20 -13.27 10.63 -19.34
C GLU A 20 -12.78 9.25 -18.91
N LYS A 21 -13.67 8.27 -18.85
CA LYS A 21 -13.29 6.90 -18.53
C LYS A 21 -12.61 6.17 -19.69
N GLU A 22 -12.84 6.61 -20.91
CA GLU A 22 -12.24 6.00 -22.07
C GLU A 22 -10.81 6.47 -22.35
N GLU A 23 -10.39 7.58 -21.78
CA GLU A 23 -9.01 8.04 -21.88
C GLU A 23 -8.02 7.12 -21.18
N LEU A 24 -8.49 6.30 -20.27
CA LEU A 24 -7.71 5.21 -19.71
C LEU A 24 -7.70 4.02 -20.67
N THR A 25 -7.40 4.28 -21.94
CA THR A 25 -7.38 3.21 -22.92
C THR A 25 -6.20 2.28 -22.74
N PRO A 26 -6.42 0.99 -22.92
CA PRO A 26 -5.38 -0.02 -22.71
C PRO A 26 -4.26 -0.01 -23.75
N LEU A 27 -4.30 0.89 -24.73
CA LEU A 27 -3.31 0.94 -25.80
C LEU A 27 -1.94 1.46 -25.33
N ASN A 28 -1.93 2.37 -24.34
CA ASN A 28 -0.69 2.87 -23.75
C ASN A 28 -0.38 2.20 -22.40
N ALA A 29 -1.33 1.43 -21.90
CA ALA A 29 -1.25 0.83 -20.59
C ALA A 29 -0.32 -0.40 -20.48
N PRO A 30 -0.16 -1.29 -21.52
CA PRO A 30 0.50 -2.58 -21.25
C PRO A 30 1.99 -2.51 -20.94
N ARG A 31 2.72 -1.53 -21.45
CA ARG A 31 4.16 -1.42 -21.20
C ARG A 31 4.49 -0.65 -19.93
N LYS A 32 3.81 0.48 -19.71
CA LYS A 32 4.01 1.27 -18.49
C LYS A 32 3.43 0.59 -17.27
N TYR A 33 2.33 -0.14 -17.43
CA TYR A 33 1.70 -0.85 -16.31
C TYR A 33 2.53 -2.02 -15.81
N GLY A 34 3.21 -2.75 -16.69
CA GLY A 34 4.04 -3.88 -16.26
C GLY A 34 5.18 -3.48 -15.34
N GLU A 35 5.89 -2.39 -15.68
CA GLU A 35 6.98 -1.90 -14.86
C GLU A 35 6.50 -1.16 -13.62
N THR A 36 5.50 -0.29 -13.78
CA THR A 36 4.98 0.52 -12.69
C THR A 36 4.21 -0.32 -11.68
N MET A 37 3.44 -1.30 -12.16
CA MET A 37 2.73 -2.22 -11.28
C MET A 37 3.66 -3.13 -10.51
N GLY A 38 4.72 -3.62 -11.11
CA GLY A 38 5.72 -4.43 -10.42
C GLY A 38 6.35 -3.69 -9.25
N ARG A 39 6.72 -2.43 -9.46
CA ARG A 39 7.26 -1.58 -8.39
C ARG A 39 6.22 -1.22 -7.34
N ALA A 40 5.00 -0.89 -7.79
CA ALA A 40 3.91 -0.58 -6.88
C ALA A 40 3.51 -1.78 -6.03
N MET A 41 3.49 -2.98 -6.59
CA MET A 41 3.21 -4.19 -5.84
C MET A 41 4.29 -4.51 -4.82
N LYS A 42 5.56 -4.33 -5.16
CA LYS A 42 6.66 -4.51 -4.22
C LYS A 42 6.58 -3.52 -3.07
N LYS A 43 6.29 -2.25 -3.37
CA LYS A 43 6.11 -1.23 -2.34
C LYS A 43 4.87 -1.50 -1.48
N ALA A 44 3.76 -1.91 -2.09
CA ALA A 44 2.54 -2.21 -1.36
C ALA A 44 2.75 -3.38 -0.39
N LYS A 45 3.42 -4.44 -0.83
CA LYS A 45 3.77 -5.56 0.03
C LYS A 45 4.68 -5.13 1.17
N ALA A 46 5.69 -4.33 0.86
CA ALA A 46 6.61 -3.83 1.88
C ALA A 46 5.88 -2.95 2.90
N MET A 47 4.94 -2.13 2.46
CA MET A 47 4.13 -1.32 3.37
C MET A 47 3.23 -2.14 4.25
N ASP A 48 2.63 -3.20 3.72
CA ASP A 48 1.83 -4.13 4.51
C ASP A 48 2.68 -4.82 5.59
N ASP A 49 3.86 -5.25 5.23
CA ASP A 49 4.81 -5.86 6.16
C ASP A 49 5.27 -4.86 7.23
N ILE A 50 5.49 -3.61 6.84
CA ILE A 50 5.86 -2.53 7.77
C ILE A 50 4.72 -2.29 8.77
N LEU A 51 3.49 -2.20 8.30
CA LEU A 51 2.33 -2.02 9.16
C LEU A 51 2.17 -3.19 10.14
N TYR A 52 2.35 -4.40 9.64
CA TYR A 52 2.33 -5.60 10.48
C TYR A 52 3.40 -5.54 11.57
N LEU A 53 4.63 -5.20 11.19
CA LEU A 53 5.74 -5.08 12.15
C LEU A 53 5.50 -3.97 13.15
N LYS A 54 5.04 -2.80 12.69
CA LYS A 54 4.73 -1.68 13.59
C LYS A 54 3.66 -2.04 14.60
N ASN A 55 2.66 -2.78 14.17
CA ASN A 55 1.59 -3.24 15.05
C ASN A 55 2.13 -4.16 16.13
N LYS A 56 3.01 -5.09 15.77
CA LYS A 56 3.65 -6.01 16.72
C LYS A 56 4.62 -5.30 17.65
N ILE A 57 5.36 -4.33 17.12
CA ILE A 57 6.25 -3.49 17.92
C ILE A 57 5.45 -2.71 18.96
N ASN A 58 4.31 -2.16 18.57
CA ASN A 58 3.43 -1.43 19.47
C ASN A 58 2.87 -2.34 20.58
N THR A 59 2.45 -3.55 20.21
CA THR A 59 2.00 -4.54 21.17
C THR A 59 3.12 -4.91 22.15
N PHE A 60 4.32 -5.10 21.66
CA PHE A 60 5.50 -5.36 22.47
C PHE A 60 5.73 -4.23 23.47
N GLN A 61 5.70 -2.99 23.00
CA GLN A 61 5.91 -1.81 23.84
C GLN A 61 4.87 -1.72 24.96
N ILE A 62 3.61 -2.00 24.64
CA ILE A 62 2.53 -1.96 25.61
C ILE A 62 2.73 -3.04 26.70
N GLN A 63 3.13 -4.23 26.30
CA GLN A 63 3.29 -5.36 27.25
C GLN A 63 4.61 -5.34 28.00
N GLU A 64 5.70 -4.96 27.35
CA GLU A 64 7.04 -4.99 27.94
C GLU A 64 7.48 -3.64 28.52
N GLY A 65 6.78 -2.56 28.19
CA GLY A 65 7.11 -1.21 28.63
C GLY A 65 8.28 -0.58 27.89
N ARG A 66 8.79 -1.19 26.83
CA ARG A 66 9.89 -0.71 26.02
C ARG A 66 9.75 -1.19 24.59
N TYR A 67 10.51 -0.60 23.69
CA TYR A 67 10.60 -1.10 22.32
C TYR A 67 11.53 -2.31 22.26
N PRO A 68 11.31 -3.25 21.33
CA PRO A 68 12.25 -4.36 21.16
C PRO A 68 13.61 -3.86 20.69
N ASN A 69 14.66 -4.54 21.09
CA ASN A 69 16.04 -4.19 20.70
C ASN A 69 16.30 -4.47 19.22
N SER A 70 15.58 -5.43 18.66
CA SER A 70 15.67 -5.79 17.24
C SER A 70 14.36 -6.42 16.80
N LEU A 71 14.16 -6.53 15.48
CA LEU A 71 12.99 -7.22 14.95
C LEU A 71 12.99 -8.71 15.34
N ASN A 72 14.18 -9.31 15.47
CA ASN A 72 14.30 -10.70 15.91
C ASN A 72 13.74 -10.93 17.33
N GLU A 73 13.78 -9.94 18.18
CA GLU A 73 13.21 -10.05 19.52
C GLU A 73 11.71 -10.32 19.49
N LEU A 74 11.02 -9.80 18.49
CA LEU A 74 9.60 -10.10 18.29
C LEU A 74 9.37 -11.60 18.04
N VAL A 75 10.28 -12.23 17.31
CA VAL A 75 10.24 -13.66 17.04
C VAL A 75 10.59 -14.45 18.31
N GLU A 76 11.63 -14.04 19.00
CA GLU A 76 12.11 -14.71 20.22
C GLU A 76 11.07 -14.69 21.33
N LYS A 77 10.36 -13.59 21.46
CA LYS A 77 9.32 -13.42 22.48
C LYS A 77 7.95 -13.99 22.06
N GLY A 78 7.83 -14.47 20.82
CA GLY A 78 6.61 -15.09 20.35
C GLY A 78 5.53 -14.15 19.87
N TYR A 79 5.84 -12.87 19.64
CA TYR A 79 4.87 -11.92 19.10
C TYR A 79 4.59 -12.17 17.61
N ILE A 80 5.57 -12.70 16.90
CA ILE A 80 5.44 -13.13 15.51
C ILE A 80 6.11 -14.48 15.35
N GLU A 81 5.69 -15.25 14.36
CA GLU A 81 6.28 -16.56 14.09
C GLU A 81 7.63 -16.44 13.40
N LYS A 82 7.71 -15.56 12.41
CA LYS A 82 8.94 -15.28 11.67
C LYS A 82 8.89 -13.87 11.12
N LEU A 83 10.05 -13.30 10.84
CA LEU A 83 10.13 -12.01 10.21
C LEU A 83 9.68 -12.10 8.74
N PRO A 84 8.88 -11.14 8.25
CA PRO A 84 8.57 -11.09 6.83
C PRO A 84 9.83 -10.81 6.01
N GLU A 85 9.85 -11.34 4.80
CA GLU A 85 10.95 -11.09 3.89
C GLU A 85 10.74 -9.78 3.14
N ALA A 86 11.76 -8.94 3.09
CA ALA A 86 11.73 -7.72 2.33
C ALA A 86 11.73 -8.04 0.83
N PRO A 87 11.14 -7.17 -0.02
CA PRO A 87 11.21 -7.37 -1.46
C PRO A 87 12.65 -7.43 -1.96
N GLU A 88 12.84 -8.06 -3.11
CA GLU A 88 14.16 -8.23 -3.71
C GLU A 88 14.86 -6.89 -3.86
N GLY A 89 16.10 -6.84 -3.38
CA GLY A 89 16.90 -5.62 -3.38
C GLY A 89 16.61 -4.65 -2.25
N MET A 90 15.70 -5.01 -1.34
CA MET A 90 15.33 -4.19 -0.20
C MET A 90 15.56 -4.93 1.10
N LYS A 91 15.60 -4.19 2.19
CA LYS A 91 15.68 -4.76 3.53
C LYS A 91 14.95 -3.88 4.52
N PHE A 92 14.49 -4.46 5.62
CA PHE A 92 13.88 -3.71 6.70
C PHE A 92 14.96 -3.09 7.57
N VAL A 93 14.76 -1.82 7.90
CA VAL A 93 15.63 -1.08 8.81
C VAL A 93 14.79 -0.72 10.03
N TYR A 94 15.25 -1.10 11.20
CA TYR A 94 14.54 -0.89 12.45
C TYR A 94 15.34 0.04 13.37
N ASP A 95 14.66 1.01 13.96
CA ASP A 95 15.23 1.89 14.97
C ASP A 95 14.67 1.53 16.35
N PRO A 96 15.49 0.95 17.23
CA PRO A 96 15.01 0.55 18.56
C PRO A 96 14.72 1.72 19.48
N LYS A 97 15.18 2.91 19.18
CA LYS A 97 14.91 4.09 19.99
C LYS A 97 13.51 4.64 19.79
N THR A 98 13.01 4.58 18.57
CA THR A 98 11.69 5.12 18.21
C THR A 98 10.68 4.03 17.90
N GLY A 99 11.13 2.79 17.72
CA GLY A 99 10.28 1.70 17.27
C GLY A 99 9.87 1.81 15.80
N ASN A 100 10.58 2.61 15.03
CA ASN A 100 10.25 2.85 13.64
C ASN A 100 10.86 1.79 12.73
N VAL A 101 10.08 1.36 11.73
CA VAL A 101 10.53 0.39 10.72
C VAL A 101 10.39 1.03 9.35
N GLU A 102 11.44 0.91 8.56
CA GLU A 102 11.46 1.37 7.18
C GLU A 102 11.96 0.25 6.28
N VAL A 103 11.69 0.37 5.00
CA VAL A 103 12.25 -0.50 3.96
C VAL A 103 13.13 0.34 3.05
N LYS A 104 14.34 -0.15 2.83
CA LYS A 104 15.32 0.55 1.98
C LYS A 104 15.96 -0.36 0.96
#